data_529efdf38dc2843f2b2b864d386a9051
#
_entry.id   529efdf38dc2843f2b2b864d386a9051
#
_cell.length_a   1.000
_cell.length_b   1.000
_cell.length_c   1.000
_cell.angle_alpha   90.00
_cell.angle_beta   90.00
_cell.angle_gamma   90.00
#
_symmetry.space_group_name_H-M   'P 1'
#
loop_
_entity.id
_entity.type
_entity.pdbx_description
1 polymer ?
#
loop_
_entity_poly.entity_id
_entity_poly.type
_entity_poly.pdbx_seq_one_letter_code
_entity_poly.pdbx_strand_id
1 'polypeptide(L)'
;PDAFSRPDIPLHYLAMLKNTRPDAAFKPEQDGARGPIQFIEDLKKKGHLVAYVGDVVGTGSSRKSATNSVLWFTGEDIPFIPNKRFGGVCLGTKIAPIFYNTMEDAGALPIELDVSQMEMGDVIELRPYEGKALKNGAVIAEFKVKSDVLFDEVRAGGRIPLIIGRGLTAKAREALGLPASTAFRLPKDPVNSGKGFSLAQKMVGRACGLPEGQGVRPGTYCEPKMTTVGSQDTTGPMTRDELKDLACLGFSADLVMQSFCHTAAYPKP
;
A
#
# COMPACT_ATOMS: atom_id res chain seq x y z
N PRO A 1 6.58 -16.94 -5.03
CA PRO A 1 6.65 -17.83 -6.21
C PRO A 1 5.34 -17.92 -6.97
N ASP A 2 4.23 -18.09 -6.26
CA ASP A 2 2.92 -18.31 -6.89
C ASP A 2 2.42 -17.07 -7.67
N ALA A 3 2.80 -15.88 -7.23
CA ALA A 3 2.42 -14.63 -7.89
C ALA A 3 2.97 -14.49 -9.31
N PHE A 4 4.15 -15.05 -9.60
CA PHE A 4 4.72 -15.03 -10.95
C PHE A 4 4.21 -16.16 -11.82
N SER A 5 3.88 -17.29 -11.23
CA SER A 5 3.44 -18.47 -11.97
C SER A 5 1.95 -18.46 -12.31
N ARG A 6 1.17 -17.59 -11.68
CA ARG A 6 -0.29 -17.53 -11.81
C ARG A 6 -0.78 -16.09 -11.94
N PRO A 7 -0.90 -15.59 -13.18
CA PRO A 7 -1.37 -14.23 -13.45
C PRO A 7 -2.86 -14.03 -13.13
N ASP A 8 -3.63 -15.11 -13.04
CA ASP A 8 -5.03 -15.07 -12.67
C ASP A 8 -5.18 -14.80 -11.16
N ILE A 9 -5.84 -13.70 -10.80
CA ILE A 9 -5.99 -13.25 -9.42
C ILE A 9 -6.69 -14.29 -8.52
N PRO A 10 -7.82 -14.89 -8.91
CA PRO A 10 -8.46 -15.95 -8.12
C PRO A 10 -7.54 -17.14 -7.85
N LEU A 11 -6.85 -17.63 -8.87
CA LEU A 11 -5.92 -18.77 -8.71
C LEU A 11 -4.73 -18.41 -7.84
N HIS A 12 -4.21 -17.18 -7.96
CA HIS A 12 -3.14 -16.68 -7.11
C HIS A 12 -3.57 -16.61 -5.65
N TYR A 13 -4.75 -16.08 -5.38
CA TYR A 13 -5.29 -16.00 -4.02
C TYR A 13 -5.50 -17.40 -3.41
N LEU A 14 -6.06 -18.34 -4.16
CA LEU A 14 -6.20 -19.74 -3.74
C LEU A 14 -4.84 -20.38 -3.43
N ALA A 15 -3.82 -20.09 -4.24
CA ALA A 15 -2.46 -20.57 -3.99
C ALA A 15 -1.88 -19.98 -2.69
N MET A 16 -2.15 -18.72 -2.39
CA MET A 16 -1.74 -18.10 -1.12
C MET A 16 -2.40 -18.79 0.08
N LEU A 17 -3.70 -19.05 0.02
CA LEU A 17 -4.42 -19.76 1.08
C LEU A 17 -3.92 -21.19 1.30
N LYS A 18 -3.54 -21.87 0.22
CA LYS A 18 -2.95 -23.21 0.30
C LYS A 18 -1.62 -23.22 1.08
N ASN A 19 -0.81 -22.18 0.92
CA ASN A 19 0.46 -22.06 1.63
C ASN A 19 0.28 -21.79 3.12
N THR A 20 -0.84 -21.19 3.53
CA THR A 20 -1.17 -20.95 4.95
C THR A 20 -1.77 -22.18 5.63
N ARG A 21 -2.25 -23.15 4.87
CA ARG A 21 -2.83 -24.41 5.35
C ARG A 21 -2.28 -25.58 4.54
N PRO A 22 -1.03 -26.03 4.80
CA PRO A 22 -0.43 -27.10 4.03
C PRO A 22 -1.21 -28.43 4.12
N ASP A 23 -1.92 -28.65 5.25
CA ASP A 23 -2.72 -29.87 5.48
C ASP A 23 -4.08 -29.85 4.78
N ALA A 24 -4.56 -28.66 4.38
CA ALA A 24 -5.80 -28.45 3.65
C ALA A 24 -5.49 -28.07 2.21
N ALA A 25 -4.87 -28.96 1.45
CA ALA A 25 -4.68 -28.75 0.02
C ALA A 25 -6.05 -28.53 -0.61
N PHE A 26 -6.30 -27.33 -1.13
CA PHE A 26 -7.51 -27.03 -1.89
C PHE A 26 -7.63 -28.05 -3.04
N LYS A 27 -8.64 -28.84 -2.97
CA LYS A 27 -9.01 -29.78 -4.03
C LYS A 27 -10.30 -29.27 -4.65
N PRO A 28 -10.25 -28.67 -5.85
CA PRO A 28 -11.43 -28.12 -6.52
C PRO A 28 -12.59 -29.12 -6.61
N GLU A 29 -12.25 -30.40 -6.68
CA GLU A 29 -13.16 -31.53 -6.78
C GLU A 29 -13.91 -31.82 -5.47
N GLN A 30 -13.32 -31.50 -4.32
CA GLN A 30 -13.86 -31.76 -2.99
C GLN A 30 -14.43 -30.52 -2.29
N ASP A 31 -13.79 -29.34 -2.48
CA ASP A 31 -14.13 -28.12 -1.78
C ASP A 31 -15.09 -27.23 -2.57
N GLY A 32 -15.49 -27.64 -3.77
CA GLY A 32 -16.23 -26.83 -4.71
C GLY A 32 -15.36 -25.79 -5.39
N ALA A 33 -15.82 -25.27 -6.51
CA ALA A 33 -15.05 -24.35 -7.35
C ALA A 33 -14.65 -23.03 -6.66
N ARG A 34 -15.28 -22.69 -5.54
CA ARG A 34 -15.11 -21.38 -4.89
C ARG A 34 -14.68 -21.45 -3.42
N GLY A 35 -14.65 -22.59 -2.80
CA GLY A 35 -14.14 -22.84 -1.45
C GLY A 35 -13.85 -21.61 -0.54
N PRO A 36 -12.58 -21.26 -0.31
CA PRO A 36 -12.22 -20.11 0.53
C PRO A 36 -12.72 -18.75 0.00
N ILE A 37 -12.94 -18.60 -1.31
CA ILE A 37 -13.50 -17.37 -1.90
C ILE A 37 -14.97 -17.25 -1.49
N GLN A 38 -15.73 -18.34 -1.52
CA GLN A 38 -17.11 -18.35 -1.07
C GLN A 38 -17.21 -17.92 0.40
N PHE A 39 -16.29 -18.39 1.24
CA PHE A 39 -16.24 -18.00 2.65
C PHE A 39 -16.05 -16.49 2.83
N ILE A 40 -15.16 -15.87 2.05
CA ILE A 40 -14.96 -14.41 2.09
C ILE A 40 -16.22 -13.67 1.65
N GLU A 41 -16.87 -14.14 0.58
CA GLU A 41 -18.14 -13.58 0.10
C GLU A 41 -19.24 -13.67 1.17
N ASP A 42 -19.30 -14.78 1.88
CA ASP A 42 -20.29 -14.97 2.95
C ASP A 42 -20.00 -14.10 4.18
N LEU A 43 -18.72 -13.84 4.49
CA LEU A 43 -18.36 -12.85 5.50
C LEU A 43 -18.80 -11.43 5.08
N LYS A 44 -18.58 -11.05 3.83
CA LYS A 44 -19.00 -9.74 3.30
C LYS A 44 -20.54 -9.57 3.35
N LYS A 45 -21.31 -10.62 3.08
CA LYS A 45 -22.77 -10.59 3.16
C LYS A 45 -23.29 -10.30 4.58
N LYS A 46 -22.47 -10.50 5.62
CA LYS A 46 -22.81 -10.15 7.00
C LYS A 46 -22.75 -8.64 7.27
N GLY A 47 -22.36 -7.83 6.28
CA GLY A 47 -22.33 -6.37 6.37
C GLY A 47 -21.07 -5.79 7.06
N HIS A 48 -20.06 -6.62 7.29
CA HIS A 48 -18.77 -6.17 7.84
C HIS A 48 -17.69 -6.09 6.76
N LEU A 49 -16.73 -5.22 6.96
CA LEU A 49 -15.49 -5.24 6.18
C LEU A 49 -14.70 -6.50 6.52
N VAL A 50 -14.13 -7.13 5.52
CA VAL A 50 -13.27 -8.31 5.72
C VAL A 50 -11.82 -7.87 5.84
N ALA A 51 -11.18 -8.24 6.94
CA ALA A 51 -9.76 -7.99 7.16
C ALA A 51 -8.92 -9.22 6.77
N TYR A 52 -7.74 -8.97 6.20
CA TYR A 52 -6.70 -9.98 6.05
C TYR A 52 -5.82 -9.96 7.30
N VAL A 53 -5.73 -11.09 8.00
CA VAL A 53 -5.05 -11.17 9.30
C VAL A 53 -3.98 -12.26 9.28
N GLY A 54 -2.81 -11.97 9.84
CA GLY A 54 -1.74 -12.95 9.99
C GLY A 54 -0.67 -12.48 10.96
N ASP A 55 0.04 -13.41 11.62
CA ASP A 55 1.12 -13.07 12.53
C ASP A 55 2.24 -12.32 11.79
N VAL A 56 2.79 -12.93 10.74
CA VAL A 56 3.79 -12.30 9.86
C VAL A 56 3.25 -12.24 8.44
N VAL A 57 3.05 -11.03 7.93
CA VAL A 57 2.39 -10.79 6.63
C VAL A 57 3.38 -10.22 5.61
N GLY A 58 3.27 -10.68 4.36
CA GLY A 58 3.92 -10.05 3.22
C GLY A 58 5.41 -10.34 3.05
N THR A 59 5.91 -11.47 3.55
CA THR A 59 7.34 -11.85 3.49
C THR A 59 7.80 -12.42 2.14
N GLY A 60 6.87 -12.69 1.22
CA GLY A 60 7.19 -13.23 -0.11
C GLY A 60 7.91 -12.23 -1.01
N SER A 61 8.46 -12.71 -2.12
CA SER A 61 9.17 -11.88 -3.12
C SER A 61 8.20 -10.98 -3.91
N SER A 62 7.07 -11.52 -4.36
CA SER A 62 6.09 -10.84 -5.23
C SER A 62 5.04 -10.07 -4.45
N ARG A 63 5.47 -9.18 -3.60
CA ARG A 63 4.61 -8.46 -2.64
C ARG A 63 3.56 -7.57 -3.28
N LYS A 64 3.88 -6.94 -4.42
CA LYS A 64 2.92 -6.12 -5.17
C LYS A 64 1.75 -6.96 -5.68
N SER A 65 2.04 -8.07 -6.35
CA SER A 65 0.99 -8.99 -6.82
C SER A 65 0.20 -9.62 -5.67
N ALA A 66 0.86 -9.93 -4.56
CA ALA A 66 0.20 -10.43 -3.36
C ALA A 66 -0.77 -9.40 -2.76
N THR A 67 -0.37 -8.14 -2.69
CA THR A 67 -1.25 -7.05 -2.25
C THR A 67 -2.46 -6.92 -3.16
N ASN A 68 -2.27 -6.88 -4.48
CA ASN A 68 -3.37 -6.80 -5.43
C ASN A 68 -4.36 -7.98 -5.26
N SER A 69 -3.85 -9.19 -5.04
CA SER A 69 -4.69 -10.36 -4.82
C SER A 69 -5.50 -10.26 -3.51
N VAL A 70 -4.89 -9.78 -2.43
CA VAL A 70 -5.60 -9.56 -1.16
C VAL A 70 -6.67 -8.50 -1.33
N LEU A 71 -6.34 -7.36 -1.94
CA LEU A 71 -7.28 -6.25 -2.14
C LEU A 71 -8.43 -6.62 -3.08
N TRP A 72 -8.20 -7.51 -4.04
CA TRP A 72 -9.28 -7.99 -4.92
C TRP A 72 -10.44 -8.60 -4.13
N PHE A 73 -10.15 -9.25 -3.02
CA PHE A 73 -11.17 -9.89 -2.18
C PHE A 73 -11.59 -9.06 -0.96
N THR A 74 -10.72 -8.22 -0.43
CA THR A 74 -11.00 -7.43 0.78
C THR A 74 -11.36 -5.97 0.48
N GLY A 75 -10.91 -5.43 -0.63
CA GLY A 75 -11.18 -4.06 -1.06
C GLY A 75 -12.52 -3.88 -1.77
N GLU A 76 -12.76 -2.65 -2.19
CA GLU A 76 -13.95 -2.20 -2.89
C GLU A 76 -13.60 -1.72 -4.31
N ASP A 77 -14.56 -1.79 -5.22
CA ASP A 77 -14.38 -1.30 -6.58
C ASP A 77 -14.25 0.22 -6.60
N ILE A 78 -13.33 0.72 -7.42
CA ILE A 78 -13.22 2.15 -7.67
C ILE A 78 -14.25 2.52 -8.75
N PRO A 79 -15.18 3.45 -8.48
CA PRO A 79 -16.19 3.83 -9.45
C PRO A 79 -15.57 4.24 -10.79
N PHE A 80 -16.07 3.68 -11.88
CA PHE A 80 -15.65 3.96 -13.27
C PHE A 80 -14.22 3.50 -13.63
N ILE A 81 -13.50 2.84 -12.72
CA ILE A 81 -12.16 2.30 -12.99
C ILE A 81 -12.22 0.77 -12.94
N PRO A 82 -12.19 0.08 -14.10
CA PRO A 82 -12.24 -1.36 -14.13
C PRO A 82 -10.94 -1.99 -13.59
N ASN A 83 -11.06 -3.18 -13.02
CA ASN A 83 -9.94 -4.01 -12.61
C ASN A 83 -9.00 -3.39 -11.56
N LYS A 84 -9.47 -2.39 -10.82
CA LYS A 84 -8.75 -1.83 -9.66
C LYS A 84 -9.67 -1.78 -8.46
N ARG A 85 -9.10 -2.02 -7.30
CA ARG A 85 -9.79 -1.92 -6.01
C ARG A 85 -8.95 -1.11 -5.05
N PHE A 86 -9.62 -0.46 -4.13
CA PHE A 86 -8.98 0.31 -3.07
C PHE A 86 -9.54 -0.11 -1.70
N GLY A 87 -8.93 0.40 -0.63
CA GLY A 87 -9.38 0.09 0.71
C GLY A 87 -8.94 -1.29 1.17
N GLY A 88 -9.73 -1.89 2.04
CA GLY A 88 -9.38 -3.15 2.71
C GLY A 88 -8.54 -2.93 3.96
N VAL A 89 -8.54 -3.92 4.84
CA VAL A 89 -7.83 -3.89 6.11
C VAL A 89 -6.87 -5.07 6.17
N CYS A 90 -5.62 -4.79 6.58
CA CYS A 90 -4.62 -5.80 6.84
C CYS A 90 -4.08 -5.65 8.26
N LEU A 91 -4.21 -6.70 9.07
CA LEU A 91 -3.73 -6.74 10.44
C LEU A 91 -2.59 -7.75 10.56
N GLY A 92 -1.51 -7.39 11.24
CA GLY A 92 -0.40 -8.32 11.45
C GLY A 92 0.42 -7.95 12.67
N THR A 93 0.95 -8.95 13.38
CA THR A 93 1.94 -8.67 14.42
C THR A 93 3.18 -8.04 13.77
N LYS A 94 3.51 -8.50 12.55
CA LYS A 94 4.52 -7.90 11.69
C LYS A 94 4.07 -7.87 10.24
N ILE A 95 4.20 -6.73 9.59
CA ILE A 95 3.93 -6.58 8.16
C ILE A 95 5.23 -6.19 7.46
N ALA A 96 5.64 -6.99 6.48
CA ALA A 96 6.87 -6.70 5.72
C ALA A 96 6.80 -5.32 5.06
N PRO A 97 7.86 -4.50 5.13
CA PRO A 97 7.79 -3.08 4.75
C PRO A 97 7.29 -2.81 3.34
N ILE A 98 7.71 -3.61 2.36
CA ILE A 98 7.27 -3.43 0.96
C ILE A 98 5.78 -3.78 0.82
N PHE A 99 5.30 -4.81 1.51
CA PHE A 99 3.88 -5.16 1.50
C PHE A 99 3.06 -4.06 2.19
N TYR A 100 3.53 -3.55 3.33
CA TYR A 100 2.92 -2.44 4.05
C TYR A 100 2.76 -1.21 3.14
N ASN A 101 3.87 -0.77 2.52
CA ASN A 101 3.86 0.40 1.62
C ASN A 101 2.96 0.19 0.39
N THR A 102 2.91 -1.02 -0.16
CA THR A 102 2.02 -1.30 -1.29
C THR A 102 0.54 -1.26 -0.89
N MET A 103 0.22 -1.65 0.36
CA MET A 103 -1.12 -1.46 0.92
C MET A 103 -1.48 0.02 1.04
N GLU A 104 -0.56 0.86 1.56
CA GLU A 104 -0.74 2.32 1.62
C GLU A 104 -0.98 2.92 0.23
N ASP A 105 -0.16 2.53 -0.75
CA ASP A 105 -0.30 2.99 -2.15
C ASP A 105 -1.69 2.71 -2.73
N ALA A 106 -2.29 1.61 -2.33
CA ALA A 106 -3.62 1.18 -2.77
C ALA A 106 -4.76 1.70 -1.88
N GLY A 107 -4.49 2.55 -0.91
CA GLY A 107 -5.51 3.09 0.00
C GLY A 107 -6.10 2.08 0.98
N ALA A 108 -5.40 0.97 1.23
CA ALA A 108 -5.74 0.03 2.28
C ALA A 108 -5.22 0.52 3.64
N LEU A 109 -5.75 -0.06 4.71
CA LEU A 109 -5.36 0.23 6.09
C LEU A 109 -4.52 -0.92 6.67
N PRO A 110 -3.18 -0.90 6.53
CA PRO A 110 -2.30 -1.84 7.20
C PRO A 110 -2.04 -1.39 8.63
N ILE A 111 -2.24 -2.29 9.60
CA ILE A 111 -2.00 -2.03 11.02
C ILE A 111 -1.12 -3.13 11.60
N GLU A 112 0.00 -2.76 12.22
CA GLU A 112 0.80 -3.68 13.04
C GLU A 112 0.27 -3.67 14.47
N LEU A 113 -0.22 -4.83 14.94
CA LEU A 113 -0.72 -5.05 16.30
C LEU A 113 -0.64 -6.54 16.65
N ASP A 114 -0.72 -6.85 17.93
CA ASP A 114 -0.80 -8.26 18.37
C ASP A 114 -2.12 -8.88 17.90
N VAL A 115 -2.03 -9.90 17.07
CA VAL A 115 -3.18 -10.64 16.53
C VAL A 115 -3.46 -11.95 17.25
N SER A 116 -2.74 -12.27 18.31
CA SER A 116 -2.80 -13.57 19.01
C SER A 116 -4.18 -13.90 19.59
N GLN A 117 -4.99 -12.89 19.87
CA GLN A 117 -6.36 -13.04 20.39
C GLN A 117 -7.45 -13.02 19.30
N MET A 118 -7.04 -13.00 18.01
CA MET A 118 -7.95 -12.95 16.87
C MET A 118 -8.09 -14.32 16.24
N GLU A 119 -9.32 -14.75 16.01
CA GLU A 119 -9.65 -16.00 15.36
C GLU A 119 -10.45 -15.75 14.08
N MET A 120 -10.44 -16.74 13.18
CA MET A 120 -11.20 -16.64 11.93
C MET A 120 -12.70 -16.58 12.22
N GLY A 121 -13.35 -15.55 11.68
CA GLY A 121 -14.79 -15.31 11.88
C GLY A 121 -15.11 -14.36 13.03
N ASP A 122 -14.11 -13.89 13.77
CA ASP A 122 -14.29 -12.84 14.77
C ASP A 122 -14.77 -11.53 14.14
N VAL A 123 -15.60 -10.80 14.89
CA VAL A 123 -15.94 -9.42 14.59
C VAL A 123 -15.12 -8.51 15.50
N ILE A 124 -14.24 -7.73 14.89
CA ILE A 124 -13.32 -6.83 15.60
C ILE A 124 -13.70 -5.39 15.29
N GLU A 125 -13.87 -4.59 16.33
CA GLU A 125 -14.01 -3.14 16.21
C GLU A 125 -12.62 -2.50 16.20
N LEU A 126 -12.28 -1.81 15.10
CA LEU A 126 -11.06 -1.03 15.00
C LEU A 126 -11.35 0.44 15.24
N ARG A 127 -10.59 1.06 16.12
CA ARG A 127 -10.58 2.51 16.37
C ARG A 127 -9.23 3.10 15.97
N PRO A 128 -9.01 3.36 14.67
CA PRO A 128 -7.68 3.71 14.17
C PRO A 128 -7.10 4.99 14.79
N TYR A 129 -7.95 5.98 15.07
CA TYR A 129 -7.53 7.25 15.67
C TYR A 129 -7.22 7.14 17.17
N GLU A 130 -7.80 6.13 17.84
CA GLU A 130 -7.50 5.83 19.25
C GLU A 130 -6.36 4.80 19.39
N GLY A 131 -6.00 4.12 18.29
CA GLY A 131 -5.00 3.06 18.30
C GLY A 131 -5.46 1.80 19.03
N LYS A 132 -6.73 1.41 18.91
CA LYS A 132 -7.31 0.27 19.66
C LYS A 132 -8.04 -0.69 18.75
N ALA A 133 -7.91 -1.98 19.08
CA ALA A 133 -8.72 -3.05 18.54
C ALA A 133 -9.53 -3.69 19.69
N LEU A 134 -10.83 -3.86 19.48
CA LEU A 134 -11.74 -4.39 20.49
C LEU A 134 -12.47 -5.63 19.95
N LYS A 135 -12.71 -6.58 20.85
CA LYS A 135 -13.56 -7.76 20.61
C LYS A 135 -14.60 -7.82 21.72
N ASN A 136 -15.88 -7.84 21.36
CA ASN A 136 -17.00 -7.81 22.31
C ASN A 136 -16.90 -6.65 23.34
N GLY A 137 -16.44 -5.48 22.92
CA GLY A 137 -16.28 -4.30 23.76
C GLY A 137 -15.01 -4.27 24.62
N ALA A 138 -14.26 -5.36 24.70
CA ALA A 138 -12.99 -5.40 25.43
C ALA A 138 -11.81 -5.08 24.49
N VAL A 139 -10.86 -4.26 24.95
CA VAL A 139 -9.62 -3.97 24.20
C VAL A 139 -8.76 -5.23 24.19
N ILE A 140 -8.47 -5.76 23.02
CA ILE A 140 -7.62 -6.94 22.81
C ILE A 140 -6.21 -6.58 22.32
N ALA A 141 -6.04 -5.41 21.70
CA ALA A 141 -4.74 -4.93 21.29
C ALA A 141 -4.73 -3.40 21.19
N GLU A 142 -3.58 -2.80 21.46
CA GLU A 142 -3.30 -1.39 21.18
C GLU A 142 -2.26 -1.27 20.08
N PHE A 143 -2.34 -0.22 19.27
CA PHE A 143 -1.41 0.01 18.18
C PHE A 143 -1.17 1.49 17.90
N LYS A 144 -0.13 1.75 17.16
CA LYS A 144 0.16 3.09 16.64
C LYS A 144 0.46 2.98 15.14
N VAL A 145 -0.23 3.76 14.34
CA VAL A 145 0.08 3.85 12.90
C VAL A 145 1.47 4.47 12.69
N LYS A 146 2.16 4.05 11.63
CA LYS A 146 3.51 4.56 11.34
C LYS A 146 3.53 6.05 11.01
N SER A 147 2.46 6.54 10.40
CA SER A 147 2.28 7.95 10.06
C SER A 147 0.79 8.29 10.01
N ASP A 148 0.41 9.46 10.51
CA ASP A 148 -0.96 9.96 10.40
C ASP A 148 -1.38 10.25 8.95
N VAL A 149 -0.42 10.38 8.03
CA VAL A 149 -0.68 10.52 6.58
C VAL A 149 -1.40 9.29 6.02
N LEU A 150 -1.20 8.11 6.60
CA LEU A 150 -1.93 6.89 6.24
C LEU A 150 -3.45 7.10 6.23
N PHE A 151 -3.99 7.85 7.18
CA PHE A 151 -5.43 8.13 7.22
C PHE A 151 -5.91 8.96 6.03
N ASP A 152 -5.08 9.86 5.53
CA ASP A 152 -5.38 10.63 4.33
C ASP A 152 -5.26 9.78 3.07
N GLU A 153 -4.29 8.85 3.01
CA GLU A 153 -4.15 7.89 1.91
C GLU A 153 -5.37 6.98 1.81
N VAL A 154 -5.82 6.42 2.95
CA VAL A 154 -7.04 5.61 3.01
C VAL A 154 -8.27 6.40 2.54
N ARG A 155 -8.44 7.63 3.03
CA ARG A 155 -9.58 8.49 2.65
C ARG A 155 -9.57 8.90 1.19
N ALA A 156 -8.39 9.09 0.60
CA ALA A 156 -8.22 9.45 -0.80
C ALA A 156 -8.31 8.25 -1.76
N GLY A 157 -8.27 7.01 -1.24
CA GLY A 157 -8.24 5.81 -2.04
C GLY A 157 -6.84 5.44 -2.55
N GLY A 158 -5.80 5.97 -1.92
CA GLY A 158 -4.39 5.65 -2.19
C GLY A 158 -3.48 6.86 -2.23
N ARG A 159 -2.18 6.58 -2.31
CA ARG A 159 -1.14 7.62 -2.29
C ARG A 159 -1.20 8.54 -3.50
N ILE A 160 -1.36 8.01 -4.70
CA ILE A 160 -1.43 8.83 -5.92
C ILE A 160 -2.65 9.76 -5.93
N PRO A 161 -3.88 9.28 -5.65
CA PRO A 161 -5.04 10.18 -5.48
C PRO A 161 -4.81 11.26 -4.43
N LEU A 162 -4.17 10.94 -3.30
CA LEU A 162 -3.84 11.93 -2.27
C LEU A 162 -2.89 13.02 -2.79
N ILE A 163 -1.80 12.63 -3.48
CA ILE A 163 -0.83 13.57 -4.04
C ILE A 163 -1.50 14.50 -5.05
N ILE A 164 -2.29 13.95 -5.97
CA ILE A 164 -3.02 14.73 -6.98
C ILE A 164 -3.99 15.68 -6.30
N GLY A 165 -4.84 15.18 -5.40
CA GLY A 165 -5.85 15.97 -4.70
C GLY A 165 -5.24 17.10 -3.87
N ARG A 166 -4.13 16.83 -3.17
CA ARG A 166 -3.39 17.83 -2.41
C ARG A 166 -2.82 18.92 -3.32
N GLY A 167 -2.17 18.52 -4.43
CA GLY A 167 -1.59 19.45 -5.39
C GLY A 167 -2.65 20.33 -6.07
N LEU A 168 -3.78 19.76 -6.48
CA LEU A 168 -4.89 20.52 -7.07
C LEU A 168 -5.52 21.47 -6.05
N THR A 169 -5.71 21.03 -4.81
CA THR A 169 -6.23 21.89 -3.73
C THR A 169 -5.29 23.07 -3.47
N ALA A 170 -3.99 22.85 -3.41
CA ALA A 170 -3.02 23.92 -3.20
C ALA A 170 -3.11 24.96 -4.33
N LYS A 171 -3.04 24.54 -5.59
CA LYS A 171 -3.16 25.41 -6.76
C LYS A 171 -4.47 26.19 -6.81
N ALA A 172 -5.58 25.54 -6.53
CA ALA A 172 -6.90 26.19 -6.53
C ALA A 172 -6.98 27.27 -5.44
N ARG A 173 -6.49 26.97 -4.23
CA ARG A 173 -6.50 27.93 -3.13
C ARG A 173 -5.60 29.13 -3.40
N GLU A 174 -4.41 28.89 -3.97
CA GLU A 174 -3.48 29.95 -4.41
C GLU A 174 -4.16 30.88 -5.43
N ALA A 175 -4.77 30.30 -6.49
CA ALA A 175 -5.48 31.07 -7.52
C ALA A 175 -6.64 31.89 -6.98
N LEU A 176 -7.27 31.44 -5.89
CA LEU A 176 -8.39 32.13 -5.22
C LEU A 176 -7.93 33.07 -4.09
N GLY A 177 -6.63 33.23 -3.85
CA GLY A 177 -6.10 34.02 -2.75
C GLY A 177 -6.47 33.49 -1.36
N LEU A 178 -6.74 32.19 -1.24
CA LEU A 178 -7.14 31.56 0.01
C LEU A 178 -5.89 31.02 0.77
N PRO A 179 -5.92 30.98 2.10
CA PRO A 179 -4.81 30.41 2.88
C PRO A 179 -4.64 28.92 2.58
N ALA A 180 -3.45 28.36 2.87
CA ALA A 180 -3.15 26.94 2.68
C ALA A 180 -4.21 26.04 3.36
N SER A 181 -4.47 24.87 2.77
CA SER A 181 -5.43 23.91 3.32
C SER A 181 -4.87 23.25 4.59
N THR A 182 -5.70 23.15 5.62
CA THR A 182 -5.42 22.40 6.85
C THR A 182 -6.07 21.02 6.87
N ALA A 183 -6.71 20.61 5.75
CA ALA A 183 -7.44 19.34 5.68
C ALA A 183 -6.53 18.11 5.56
N PHE A 184 -5.28 18.32 5.15
CA PHE A 184 -4.31 17.24 4.95
C PHE A 184 -3.35 17.13 6.14
N ARG A 185 -3.11 15.91 6.57
CA ARG A 185 -2.14 15.61 7.60
C ARG A 185 -0.73 15.63 7.03
N LEU A 186 0.17 16.26 7.75
CA LEU A 186 1.60 16.21 7.49
C LEU A 186 2.30 15.61 8.72
N PRO A 187 3.41 14.87 8.54
CA PRO A 187 4.21 14.46 9.67
C PRO A 187 4.69 15.71 10.42
N LYS A 188 4.79 15.58 11.74
CA LYS A 188 5.40 16.66 12.55
C LYS A 188 6.89 16.72 12.22
N ASP A 189 7.40 17.90 11.99
CA ASP A 189 8.83 18.10 11.79
C ASP A 189 9.64 17.57 12.98
N PRO A 190 10.72 16.85 12.73
CA PRO A 190 11.58 16.35 13.78
C PRO A 190 12.26 17.52 14.49
N VAL A 191 12.53 17.33 15.77
CA VAL A 191 13.27 18.32 16.56
C VAL A 191 14.64 18.55 15.93
N ASN A 192 15.01 19.81 15.71
CA ASN A 192 16.32 20.14 15.22
C ASN A 192 17.40 19.76 16.25
N SER A 193 18.20 18.76 15.93
CA SER A 193 19.24 18.25 16.82
C SER A 193 20.50 19.12 16.90
N GLY A 194 20.59 20.20 16.11
CA GLY A 194 21.80 21.02 15.94
C GLY A 194 22.98 20.31 15.25
N LYS A 195 22.85 19.00 14.97
CA LYS A 195 23.89 18.20 14.30
C LYS A 195 23.94 18.52 12.81
N GLY A 196 25.10 18.37 12.19
CA GLY A 196 25.27 18.44 10.74
C GLY A 196 24.36 17.47 9.98
N PHE A 197 24.28 17.63 8.68
CA PHE A 197 23.49 16.75 7.80
C PHE A 197 24.36 15.67 7.17
N SER A 198 23.84 14.46 7.06
CA SER A 198 24.47 13.40 6.28
C SER A 198 24.45 13.73 4.78
N LEU A 199 25.26 13.02 4.00
CA LEU A 199 25.27 13.17 2.55
C LEU A 199 23.86 12.95 1.94
N ALA A 200 23.18 11.90 2.34
CA ALA A 200 21.82 11.60 1.87
C ALA A 200 20.83 12.75 2.18
N GLN A 201 20.87 13.29 3.41
CA GLN A 201 20.03 14.43 3.78
C GLN A 201 20.32 15.68 2.95
N LYS A 202 21.59 15.96 2.65
CA LYS A 202 22.01 17.07 1.77
C LYS A 202 21.56 16.86 0.33
N MET A 203 21.64 15.62 -0.18
CA MET A 203 21.14 15.30 -1.53
C MET A 203 19.65 15.55 -1.65
N VAL A 204 18.86 15.13 -0.66
CA VAL A 204 17.42 15.44 -0.61
C VAL A 204 17.18 16.94 -0.49
N GLY A 205 17.92 17.63 0.38
CA GLY A 205 17.85 19.10 0.52
C GLY A 205 18.10 19.83 -0.80
N ARG A 206 19.14 19.43 -1.53
CA ARG A 206 19.44 19.98 -2.86
C ARG A 206 18.29 19.74 -3.84
N ALA A 207 17.71 18.54 -3.84
CA ALA A 207 16.55 18.21 -4.68
C ALA A 207 15.30 19.03 -4.32
N CYS A 208 15.19 19.46 -3.07
CA CYS A 208 14.15 20.38 -2.58
C CYS A 208 14.49 21.87 -2.79
N GLY A 209 15.62 22.19 -3.43
CA GLY A 209 16.03 23.59 -3.67
C GLY A 209 16.61 24.31 -2.43
N LEU A 210 17.00 23.57 -1.38
CA LEU A 210 17.63 24.18 -0.20
C LEU A 210 19.07 24.66 -0.52
N PRO A 211 19.57 25.68 0.20
CA PRO A 211 20.93 26.15 0.06
C PRO A 211 21.97 25.05 0.24
N GLU A 212 23.15 25.24 -0.36
CA GLU A 212 24.26 24.29 -0.27
C GLU A 212 24.61 23.98 1.20
N GLY A 213 24.86 22.72 1.49
CA GLY A 213 25.17 22.24 2.85
C GLY A 213 23.96 22.01 3.75
N GLN A 214 22.79 22.52 3.40
CA GLN A 214 21.55 22.20 4.11
C GLN A 214 20.95 20.86 3.65
N GLY A 215 20.18 20.24 4.54
CA GLY A 215 19.58 18.93 4.29
C GLY A 215 18.20 18.79 4.92
N VAL A 216 17.50 17.75 4.54
CA VAL A 216 16.19 17.40 5.10
C VAL A 216 16.37 16.29 6.13
N ARG A 217 15.82 16.49 7.33
CA ARG A 217 15.85 15.47 8.41
C ARG A 217 14.86 14.35 8.10
N PRO A 218 15.16 13.10 8.49
CA PRO A 218 14.16 12.00 8.43
C PRO A 218 12.91 12.38 9.21
N GLY A 219 11.73 12.15 8.61
CA GLY A 219 10.43 12.51 9.18
C GLY A 219 9.91 13.89 8.77
N THR A 220 10.70 14.72 8.10
CA THR A 220 10.23 15.97 7.51
C THR A 220 9.51 15.70 6.20
N TYR A 221 8.31 16.25 6.03
CA TYR A 221 7.65 16.24 4.72
C TYR A 221 8.42 17.11 3.74
N CYS A 222 8.68 16.59 2.54
CA CYS A 222 9.34 17.34 1.49
C CYS A 222 8.93 16.84 0.09
N GLU A 223 9.08 17.69 -0.90
CA GLU A 223 8.79 17.40 -2.31
C GLU A 223 10.05 17.60 -3.16
N PRO A 224 10.95 16.61 -3.19
CA PRO A 224 12.19 16.72 -3.96
C PRO A 224 11.91 16.62 -5.46
N LYS A 225 12.53 17.49 -6.27
CA LYS A 225 12.53 17.37 -7.72
C LYS A 225 13.40 16.18 -8.14
N MET A 226 12.79 15.22 -8.83
CA MET A 226 13.51 14.08 -9.38
C MET A 226 13.98 14.38 -10.79
N THR A 227 15.28 14.22 -11.04
CA THR A 227 15.89 14.38 -12.36
C THR A 227 15.98 13.05 -13.12
N THR A 228 16.01 11.94 -12.41
CA THR A 228 16.08 10.59 -12.98
C THR A 228 15.09 9.67 -12.31
N VAL A 229 14.33 8.94 -13.09
CA VAL A 229 13.46 7.86 -12.64
C VAL A 229 13.97 6.54 -13.20
N GLY A 230 14.33 5.62 -12.32
CA GLY A 230 14.74 4.26 -12.66
C GLY A 230 13.68 3.26 -12.25
N SER A 231 13.31 2.36 -13.14
CA SER A 231 12.40 1.25 -12.88
C SER A 231 13.09 -0.08 -13.15
N GLN A 232 12.75 -1.08 -12.37
CA GLN A 232 13.11 -2.47 -12.62
C GLN A 232 11.91 -3.19 -13.25
N ASP A 233 12.19 -4.21 -14.04
CA ASP A 233 11.19 -5.05 -14.71
C ASP A 233 10.20 -5.75 -13.75
N THR A 234 10.55 -5.90 -12.47
CA THR A 234 9.71 -6.53 -11.45
C THR A 234 9.13 -5.54 -10.42
N THR A 235 9.46 -4.28 -10.48
CA THR A 235 9.05 -3.27 -9.47
C THR A 235 8.31 -2.08 -10.06
N GLY A 236 8.38 -1.88 -11.36
CA GLY A 236 7.65 -0.85 -12.09
C GLY A 236 6.26 -1.30 -12.51
N PRO A 237 5.60 -0.51 -13.36
CA PRO A 237 4.39 -0.92 -14.04
C PRO A 237 4.65 -2.20 -14.82
N MET A 238 3.92 -3.24 -14.49
CA MET A 238 4.17 -4.58 -15.04
C MET A 238 3.18 -4.91 -16.15
N THR A 239 2.08 -4.19 -16.23
CA THR A 239 1.07 -4.41 -17.26
C THR A 239 1.12 -3.30 -18.31
N ARG A 240 0.68 -3.64 -19.51
CA ARG A 240 0.54 -2.68 -20.60
C ARG A 240 -0.35 -1.51 -20.24
N ASP A 241 -1.39 -1.76 -19.46
CA ASP A 241 -2.36 -0.74 -19.07
C ASP A 241 -1.77 0.20 -18.01
N GLU A 242 -1.02 -0.31 -17.05
CA GLU A 242 -0.26 0.53 -16.10
C GLU A 242 0.76 1.43 -16.81
N LEU A 243 1.42 0.94 -17.85
CA LEU A 243 2.34 1.74 -18.67
C LEU A 243 1.62 2.85 -19.41
N LYS A 244 0.42 2.60 -19.92
CA LYS A 244 -0.41 3.62 -20.58
C LYS A 244 -0.86 4.69 -19.59
N ASP A 245 -1.31 4.28 -18.39
CA ASP A 245 -1.72 5.21 -17.33
C ASP A 245 -0.56 6.16 -16.97
N LEU A 246 0.64 5.62 -16.80
CA LEU A 246 1.84 6.42 -16.53
C LEU A 246 2.22 7.34 -17.70
N ALA A 247 2.09 6.87 -18.93
CA ALA A 247 2.35 7.69 -20.11
C ALA A 247 1.38 8.88 -20.21
N CYS A 248 0.11 8.69 -19.78
CA CYS A 248 -0.88 9.78 -19.73
C CYS A 248 -0.56 10.83 -18.66
N LEU A 249 0.02 10.41 -17.53
CA LEU A 249 0.41 11.34 -16.46
C LEU A 249 1.68 12.15 -16.82
N GLY A 250 2.54 11.58 -17.66
CA GLY A 250 3.85 12.13 -17.99
C GLY A 250 4.84 12.06 -16.82
N PHE A 251 6.10 12.22 -17.14
CA PHE A 251 7.17 12.35 -16.15
C PHE A 251 7.79 13.72 -16.28
N SER A 252 8.00 14.40 -15.16
CA SER A 252 8.76 15.64 -15.12
C SER A 252 10.28 15.42 -14.99
N ALA A 253 10.73 14.18 -14.93
CA ALA A 253 12.13 13.81 -14.84
C ALA A 253 12.83 13.95 -16.20
N ASP A 254 14.08 14.42 -16.18
CA ASP A 254 14.88 14.61 -17.39
C ASP A 254 15.28 13.27 -18.04
N LEU A 255 15.39 12.21 -17.24
CA LEU A 255 15.75 10.86 -17.69
C LEU A 255 14.85 9.80 -17.05
N VAL A 256 14.29 8.94 -17.88
CA VAL A 256 13.56 7.74 -17.44
C VAL A 256 14.28 6.50 -17.95
N MET A 257 14.64 5.59 -17.06
CA MET A 257 15.35 4.35 -17.36
C MET A 257 14.54 3.13 -16.95
N GLN A 258 14.59 2.08 -17.78
CA GLN A 258 14.06 0.76 -17.45
C GLN A 258 15.20 -0.26 -17.40
N SER A 259 15.33 -0.97 -16.29
CA SER A 259 16.29 -2.07 -16.12
C SER A 259 15.60 -3.42 -16.26
N PHE A 260 16.14 -4.27 -17.12
CA PHE A 260 15.67 -5.65 -17.36
C PHE A 260 16.57 -6.64 -16.63
N CYS A 261 16.43 -6.74 -15.33
CA CYS A 261 17.33 -7.51 -14.48
C CYS A 261 16.76 -8.86 -13.98
N HIS A 262 15.43 -9.07 -14.08
CA HIS A 262 14.77 -10.27 -13.54
C HIS A 262 14.05 -11.09 -14.62
N THR A 263 13.47 -10.42 -15.61
CA THR A 263 12.62 -11.03 -16.65
C THR A 263 13.24 -10.95 -18.03
N ALA A 264 14.55 -10.79 -18.12
CA ALA A 264 15.28 -10.86 -19.39
C ALA A 264 15.13 -12.26 -19.97
N ALA A 265 14.00 -12.53 -20.59
CA ALA A 265 13.85 -13.65 -21.50
C ALA A 265 14.60 -13.27 -22.76
N TYR A 266 15.78 -13.82 -22.94
CA TYR A 266 16.45 -13.70 -24.21
C TYR A 266 15.59 -14.39 -25.26
N PRO A 267 15.19 -13.69 -26.33
CA PRO A 267 14.66 -14.40 -27.48
C PRO A 267 15.71 -15.42 -27.84
N LYS A 268 15.27 -16.60 -28.19
CA LYS A 268 16.20 -17.60 -28.74
C LYS A 268 17.07 -16.94 -29.80
N PRO A 269 18.37 -17.19 -29.76
CA PRO A 269 19.25 -16.67 -30.79
C PRO A 269 18.81 -17.13 -32.17
#